data_e54ade347ad7fbaacb3e2220158b9513
#
_entry.id   e54ade347ad7fbaacb3e2220158b9513
#
_cell.length_a   1.000
_cell.length_b   1.000
_cell.length_c   1.000
_cell.angle_alpha   90.00
_cell.angle_beta   90.00
_cell.angle_gamma   90.00
#
_symmetry.space_group_name_H-M   'P 1'
#
loop_
_entity.id
_entity.type
_entity.pdbx_description
1 polymer ?
#
loop_
_entity_poly.entity_id
_entity_poly.type
_entity_poly.pdbx_seq_one_letter_code
_entity_poly.pdbx_strand_id
1 'polypeptide(L)'
;GVDYKRSMLYKKDIYANKNNVTIHEAIECGLSFVPQKKYVLFSITPTVYFISNDQIKKEIKQQYSHEYLDKMRNQQYEKKLQEWCNIMFNGKRLCFEIPVNSRSGFIFKISNNRGYAEIHHYGQGNITIYSPKGYNINQTLYHGIHINEPKLEFINPYVNKPAYDDNPMRGLSKYRPFDANYFDVFPKDVCIGSICPTSYSLKFSEFLKRLNSTVSADKLSDYVHHYTGFSNIYNCRLDIPEIHSEKWVSINDNPKSAINLAKTICTEGQKLSEQFPGIVLLIFVPNSWSNYRQFNYHGETFDLHNYIKAFAAQHRFTTQFIEEKTLYDKMVCEISWWLSLALFVKALRTPWTLADLDQNTAYAGIG
;
A
#
# COMPACT_ATOMS: atom_id res chain seq x y z
N GLY A 1 12.59 -17.18 -21.98
CA GLY A 1 11.77 -16.25 -22.77
C GLY A 1 11.90 -14.83 -22.28
N VAL A 2 11.49 -13.89 -23.08
CA VAL A 2 11.52 -12.45 -22.78
C VAL A 2 10.15 -11.85 -23.08
N ASP A 3 9.58 -11.14 -22.14
CA ASP A 3 8.41 -10.30 -22.35
C ASP A 3 8.84 -8.84 -22.26
N TYR A 4 9.03 -8.20 -23.40
CA TYR A 4 9.47 -6.81 -23.48
C TYR A 4 8.45 -5.79 -22.95
N LYS A 5 7.13 -6.09 -23.07
CA LYS A 5 6.08 -5.18 -22.60
C LYS A 5 6.04 -5.10 -21.08
N ARG A 6 6.47 -6.16 -20.40
CA ARG A 6 6.47 -6.25 -18.94
C ARG A 6 7.87 -6.17 -18.34
N SER A 7 8.90 -5.99 -19.16
CA SER A 7 10.30 -6.02 -18.72
C SER A 7 10.64 -7.29 -17.94
N MET A 8 10.14 -8.44 -18.39
CA MET A 8 10.29 -9.72 -17.70
C MET A 8 11.14 -10.70 -18.51
N LEU A 9 11.98 -11.43 -17.78
CA LEU A 9 12.68 -12.62 -18.27
C LEU A 9 12.10 -13.83 -17.57
N TYR A 10 11.85 -14.92 -18.31
CA TYR A 10 11.34 -16.15 -17.71
C TYR A 10 12.08 -17.37 -18.23
N LYS A 11 12.19 -18.40 -17.38
CA LYS A 11 12.75 -19.72 -17.77
C LYS A 11 11.78 -20.40 -18.71
N LYS A 12 12.31 -21.16 -19.69
CA LYS A 12 11.47 -22.00 -20.56
C LYS A 12 10.89 -23.21 -19.82
N ASP A 13 11.59 -23.65 -18.78
CA ASP A 13 11.14 -24.79 -17.97
C ASP A 13 9.88 -24.40 -17.17
N ILE A 14 8.96 -25.33 -17.14
CA ILE A 14 7.68 -25.15 -16.44
C ILE A 14 7.92 -25.36 -14.95
N TYR A 15 7.61 -24.33 -14.14
CA TYR A 15 7.64 -24.41 -12.69
C TYR A 15 6.42 -25.16 -12.13
N ALA A 16 5.25 -24.85 -12.66
CA ALA A 16 3.99 -25.51 -12.31
C ALA A 16 2.99 -25.41 -13.46
N ASN A 17 2.06 -26.36 -13.51
CA ASN A 17 0.92 -26.32 -14.41
C ASN A 17 -0.35 -26.54 -13.60
N LYS A 18 -1.23 -25.54 -13.57
CA LYS A 18 -2.46 -25.56 -12.80
C LYS A 18 -3.57 -24.84 -13.58
N ASN A 19 -4.75 -25.45 -13.64
CA ASN A 19 -5.95 -24.85 -14.26
C ASN A 19 -5.70 -24.32 -15.68
N ASN A 20 -5.05 -25.09 -16.54
CA ASN A 20 -4.67 -24.71 -17.91
C ASN A 20 -3.75 -23.50 -18.01
N VAL A 21 -3.09 -23.13 -16.91
CA VAL A 21 -2.09 -22.07 -16.85
C VAL A 21 -0.72 -22.68 -16.60
N THR A 22 0.20 -22.40 -17.50
CA THR A 22 1.61 -22.75 -17.34
C THR A 22 2.33 -21.66 -16.60
N ILE A 23 3.01 -22.01 -15.51
CA ILE A 23 3.72 -21.06 -14.63
C ILE A 23 5.22 -21.28 -14.80
N HIS A 24 5.95 -20.20 -15.06
CA HIS A 24 7.40 -20.22 -15.22
C HIS A 24 8.06 -19.34 -14.17
N GLU A 25 9.23 -19.75 -13.69
CA GLU A 25 10.07 -18.84 -12.89
C GLU A 25 10.52 -17.67 -13.77
N ALA A 26 10.41 -16.48 -13.20
CA ALA A 26 10.72 -15.23 -13.91
C ALA A 26 11.40 -14.21 -13.01
N ILE A 27 11.94 -13.19 -13.63
CA ILE A 27 12.33 -11.94 -12.97
C ILE A 27 11.69 -10.77 -13.70
N GLU A 28 11.28 -9.80 -12.93
CA GLU A 28 10.96 -8.47 -13.41
C GLU A 28 12.22 -7.59 -13.31
N CYS A 29 12.54 -6.88 -14.39
CA CYS A 29 13.72 -6.04 -14.48
C CYS A 29 13.30 -4.57 -14.49
N GLY A 30 13.84 -3.79 -13.59
CA GLY A 30 13.64 -2.35 -13.54
C GLY A 30 14.93 -1.60 -13.85
N LEU A 31 14.81 -0.48 -14.55
CA LEU A 31 15.90 0.45 -14.82
C LEU A 31 15.51 1.82 -14.29
N SER A 32 16.37 2.40 -13.48
CA SER A 32 16.21 3.76 -12.96
C SER A 32 17.45 4.57 -13.25
N PHE A 33 17.27 5.77 -13.78
CA PHE A 33 18.37 6.69 -14.05
C PHE A 33 18.45 7.72 -12.92
N VAL A 34 19.65 7.89 -12.35
CA VAL A 34 19.94 8.91 -11.34
C VAL A 34 20.76 10.02 -11.99
N PRO A 35 20.11 11.11 -12.47
CA PRO A 35 20.76 12.14 -13.29
C PRO A 35 21.95 12.83 -12.60
N GLN A 36 21.84 13.10 -11.29
CA GLN A 36 22.84 13.83 -10.49
C GLN A 36 24.18 13.08 -10.43
N LYS A 37 24.13 11.75 -10.51
CA LYS A 37 25.32 10.88 -10.42
C LYS A 37 25.66 10.16 -11.73
N LYS A 38 24.87 10.35 -12.76
CA LYS A 38 24.99 9.66 -14.06
C LYS A 38 24.99 8.13 -13.94
N TYR A 39 24.23 7.57 -12.97
CA TYR A 39 24.12 6.12 -12.78
C TYR A 39 22.84 5.60 -13.37
N VAL A 40 22.90 4.35 -13.82
CA VAL A 40 21.74 3.54 -14.15
C VAL A 40 21.65 2.44 -13.07
N LEU A 41 20.56 2.44 -12.34
CA LEU A 41 20.26 1.37 -11.38
C LEU A 41 19.46 0.30 -12.11
N PHE A 42 19.93 -0.92 -12.01
CA PHE A 42 19.25 -2.09 -12.53
C PHE A 42 18.71 -2.91 -11.35
N SER A 43 17.40 -3.03 -11.26
CA SER A 43 16.74 -3.83 -10.23
C SER A 43 16.22 -5.14 -10.80
N ILE A 44 16.31 -6.20 -10.03
CA ILE A 44 15.82 -7.53 -10.38
C ILE A 44 14.89 -7.98 -9.27
N THR A 45 13.66 -8.32 -9.62
CA THR A 45 12.69 -8.86 -8.68
C THR A 45 12.24 -10.26 -9.14
N PRO A 46 12.55 -11.31 -8.39
CA PRO A 46 12.06 -12.64 -8.70
C PRO A 46 10.53 -12.70 -8.63
N THR A 47 9.95 -13.34 -9.63
CA THR A 47 8.49 -13.46 -9.77
C THR A 47 8.15 -14.72 -10.57
N VAL A 48 6.90 -14.85 -10.96
CA VAL A 48 6.43 -15.89 -11.88
C VAL A 48 5.80 -15.29 -13.12
N TYR A 49 5.99 -15.97 -14.24
CA TYR A 49 5.38 -15.63 -15.52
C TYR A 49 4.32 -16.65 -15.88
N PHE A 50 3.16 -16.16 -16.31
CA PHE A 50 2.00 -17.00 -16.61
C PHE A 50 1.78 -17.06 -18.11
N ILE A 51 1.64 -18.27 -18.65
CA ILE A 51 1.25 -18.52 -20.04
C ILE A 51 -0.09 -19.29 -20.02
N SER A 52 -1.07 -18.78 -20.74
CA SER A 52 -2.37 -19.42 -20.93
C SER A 52 -2.94 -18.98 -22.28
N ASN A 53 -3.76 -19.83 -22.87
CA ASN A 53 -4.53 -19.49 -24.06
C ASN A 53 -5.76 -18.63 -23.71
N ASP A 54 -6.16 -18.63 -22.44
CA ASP A 54 -7.31 -17.89 -21.92
C ASP A 54 -6.88 -16.71 -21.05
N GLN A 55 -7.79 -15.76 -20.85
CA GLN A 55 -7.55 -14.64 -19.95
C GLN A 55 -7.48 -15.16 -18.50
N ILE A 56 -6.31 -15.03 -17.86
CA ILE A 56 -6.09 -15.48 -16.49
C ILE A 56 -6.65 -14.45 -15.53
N LYS A 57 -7.53 -14.88 -14.62
CA LYS A 57 -8.08 -14.01 -13.57
C LYS A 57 -6.98 -13.46 -12.66
N LYS A 58 -7.16 -12.22 -12.21
CA LYS A 58 -6.18 -11.50 -11.37
C LYS A 58 -5.92 -12.23 -10.06
N GLU A 59 -6.95 -12.80 -9.44
CA GLU A 59 -6.88 -13.53 -8.18
C GLU A 59 -5.99 -14.78 -8.30
N ILE A 60 -6.09 -15.50 -9.42
CA ILE A 60 -5.26 -16.68 -9.70
C ILE A 60 -3.79 -16.27 -9.82
N LYS A 61 -3.51 -15.16 -10.54
CA LYS A 61 -2.14 -14.64 -10.65
C LYS A 61 -1.58 -14.24 -9.29
N GLN A 62 -2.36 -13.55 -8.48
CA GLN A 62 -1.95 -13.14 -7.14
C GLN A 62 -1.66 -14.33 -6.25
N GLN A 63 -2.55 -15.32 -6.20
CA GLN A 63 -2.37 -16.51 -5.39
C GLN A 63 -1.06 -17.23 -5.70
N TYR A 64 -0.78 -17.51 -6.98
CA TYR A 64 0.43 -18.24 -7.36
C TYR A 64 1.70 -17.40 -7.19
N SER A 65 1.62 -16.10 -7.38
CA SER A 65 2.73 -15.20 -7.09
C SER A 65 3.06 -15.20 -5.60
N HIS A 66 2.06 -15.16 -4.72
CA HIS A 66 2.25 -15.26 -3.28
C HIS A 66 2.83 -16.60 -2.86
N GLU A 67 2.26 -17.73 -3.34
CA GLU A 67 2.78 -19.06 -3.05
C GLU A 67 4.27 -19.21 -3.46
N TYR A 68 4.67 -18.64 -4.59
CA TYR A 68 6.04 -18.66 -5.06
C TYR A 68 6.96 -17.80 -4.18
N LEU A 69 6.54 -16.57 -3.85
CA LEU A 69 7.30 -15.67 -3.01
C LEU A 69 7.44 -16.18 -1.58
N ASP A 70 6.40 -16.79 -1.02
CA ASP A 70 6.45 -17.38 0.32
C ASP A 70 7.42 -18.56 0.41
N LYS A 71 7.47 -19.41 -0.62
CA LYS A 71 8.50 -20.46 -0.72
C LYS A 71 9.91 -19.88 -0.78
N MET A 72 10.09 -18.71 -1.40
CA MET A 72 11.39 -18.07 -1.53
C MET A 72 11.83 -17.33 -0.26
N ARG A 73 10.91 -16.74 0.51
CA ARG A 73 11.22 -16.05 1.77
C ARG A 73 11.94 -16.92 2.80
N ASN A 74 11.77 -18.26 2.72
CA ASN A 74 12.33 -19.23 3.65
C ASN A 74 13.68 -19.80 3.21
N GLN A 75 14.68 -18.98 2.84
CA GLN A 75 16.08 -19.36 2.55
C GLN A 75 16.47 -19.53 1.08
N GLN A 76 15.60 -19.31 0.11
CA GLN A 76 15.94 -19.52 -1.31
C GLN A 76 16.07 -18.22 -2.12
N TYR A 77 15.71 -17.06 -1.55
CA TYR A 77 15.68 -15.82 -2.30
C TYR A 77 17.06 -15.43 -2.84
N GLU A 78 18.07 -15.43 -1.99
CA GLU A 78 19.46 -15.10 -2.40
C GLU A 78 19.99 -16.09 -3.43
N LYS A 79 19.74 -17.40 -3.20
CA LYS A 79 20.15 -18.44 -4.15
C LYS A 79 19.49 -18.25 -5.52
N LYS A 80 18.21 -17.89 -5.55
CA LYS A 80 17.49 -17.61 -6.79
C LYS A 80 17.97 -16.35 -7.49
N LEU A 81 18.24 -15.28 -6.74
CA LEU A 81 18.84 -14.09 -7.32
C LEU A 81 20.21 -14.38 -7.92
N GLN A 82 21.05 -15.12 -7.21
CA GLN A 82 22.35 -15.51 -7.73
C GLN A 82 22.25 -16.36 -9.00
N GLU A 83 21.33 -17.31 -9.03
CA GLU A 83 21.02 -18.11 -10.23
C GLU A 83 20.62 -17.24 -11.41
N TRP A 84 19.73 -16.28 -11.21
CA TRP A 84 19.32 -15.33 -12.25
C TRP A 84 20.44 -14.40 -12.67
N CYS A 85 21.23 -13.88 -11.75
CA CYS A 85 22.42 -13.10 -12.06
C CYS A 85 23.41 -13.89 -12.93
N ASN A 86 23.62 -15.16 -12.60
CA ASN A 86 24.47 -16.04 -13.42
C ASN A 86 23.90 -16.24 -14.83
N ILE A 87 22.60 -16.45 -14.96
CA ILE A 87 21.91 -16.54 -16.27
C ILE A 87 22.08 -15.24 -17.07
N MET A 88 21.93 -14.09 -16.42
CA MET A 88 21.98 -12.79 -17.08
C MET A 88 23.38 -12.38 -17.49
N PHE A 89 24.37 -12.62 -16.61
CA PHE A 89 25.72 -12.12 -16.77
C PHE A 89 26.72 -13.17 -17.33
N ASN A 90 26.28 -14.41 -17.50
CA ASN A 90 27.12 -15.49 -18.01
C ASN A 90 27.24 -15.45 -19.55
N GLY A 91 27.76 -14.35 -20.06
CA GLY A 91 28.07 -14.17 -21.48
C GLY A 91 26.88 -13.91 -22.42
N LYS A 92 25.66 -13.88 -21.91
CA LYS A 92 24.48 -13.53 -22.72
C LYS A 92 24.30 -12.04 -22.75
N ARG A 93 24.25 -11.47 -23.95
CA ARG A 93 23.90 -10.06 -24.15
C ARG A 93 22.41 -9.87 -23.92
N LEU A 94 22.03 -9.10 -22.92
CA LEU A 94 20.67 -8.64 -22.71
C LEU A 94 20.56 -7.22 -23.32
N CYS A 95 19.67 -7.06 -24.29
CA CYS A 95 19.33 -5.75 -24.81
C CYS A 95 17.95 -5.38 -24.26
N PHE A 96 17.85 -4.26 -23.54
CA PHE A 96 16.59 -3.66 -23.16
C PHE A 96 16.37 -2.42 -24.00
N GLU A 97 15.28 -2.38 -24.75
CA GLU A 97 14.78 -1.13 -25.32
C GLU A 97 13.87 -0.49 -24.28
N ILE A 98 14.27 0.68 -23.81
CA ILE A 98 13.41 1.50 -22.96
C ILE A 98 12.74 2.49 -23.91
N PRO A 99 11.43 2.41 -24.11
CA PRO A 99 10.71 3.46 -24.82
C PRO A 99 10.65 4.69 -23.90
N VAL A 100 11.60 5.58 -24.03
CA VAL A 100 11.51 6.91 -23.45
C VAL A 100 10.77 7.77 -24.44
N ASN A 101 9.50 8.06 -24.14
CA ASN A 101 8.64 9.00 -24.85
C ASN A 101 9.14 9.45 -26.22
N SER A 102 8.77 8.66 -27.22
CA SER A 102 8.65 8.97 -28.66
C SER A 102 9.82 9.56 -29.44
N ARG A 103 10.97 9.92 -28.90
CA ARG A 103 12.03 10.54 -29.70
C ARG A 103 13.47 10.07 -29.51
N SER A 104 13.77 9.27 -28.51
CA SER A 104 15.09 8.64 -28.35
C SER A 104 15.00 7.40 -27.52
N GLY A 105 15.14 6.23 -28.11
CA GLY A 105 15.32 4.97 -27.40
C GLY A 105 16.76 4.86 -26.91
N PHE A 106 16.95 4.48 -25.64
CA PHE A 106 18.26 4.05 -25.16
C PHE A 106 18.33 2.53 -25.24
N ILE A 107 19.29 2.02 -25.99
CA ILE A 107 19.61 0.60 -25.98
C ILE A 107 20.73 0.38 -24.98
N PHE A 108 20.41 -0.27 -23.85
CA PHE A 108 21.42 -0.71 -22.90
C PHE A 108 21.91 -2.12 -23.29
N LYS A 109 23.17 -2.23 -23.62
CA LYS A 109 23.83 -3.53 -23.78
C LYS A 109 24.60 -3.84 -22.51
N ILE A 110 24.08 -4.76 -21.71
CA ILE A 110 24.83 -5.31 -20.60
C ILE A 110 25.64 -6.48 -21.16
N SER A 111 26.91 -6.26 -21.36
CA SER A 111 27.84 -7.36 -21.67
C SER A 111 28.75 -7.57 -20.47
N ASN A 112 28.73 -8.74 -19.89
CA ASN A 112 29.71 -9.14 -18.92
C ASN A 112 30.49 -10.34 -19.44
N ASN A 113 31.76 -10.14 -19.74
CA ASN A 113 32.66 -11.20 -20.18
C ASN A 113 33.20 -12.06 -19.01
N ARG A 114 32.77 -11.82 -17.77
CA ARG A 114 33.36 -12.43 -16.57
C ARG A 114 32.38 -13.17 -15.65
N GLY A 115 31.27 -13.54 -16.09
CA GLY A 115 30.53 -14.74 -15.78
C GLY A 115 29.96 -15.02 -14.39
N TYR A 116 30.21 -14.28 -13.31
CA TYR A 116 29.62 -14.55 -11.99
C TYR A 116 29.39 -13.26 -11.24
N ALA A 117 28.21 -13.16 -10.61
CA ALA A 117 27.94 -12.17 -9.60
C ALA A 117 28.20 -12.77 -8.22
N GLU A 118 28.90 -12.06 -7.36
CA GLU A 118 29.06 -12.37 -5.95
C GLU A 118 28.08 -11.52 -5.15
N ILE A 119 27.47 -12.13 -4.13
CA ILE A 119 26.57 -11.43 -3.22
C ILE A 119 27.40 -10.84 -2.10
N HIS A 120 27.28 -9.56 -1.89
CA HIS A 120 27.94 -8.88 -0.79
C HIS A 120 26.92 -8.23 0.12
N HIS A 121 27.06 -8.49 1.42
CA HIS A 121 26.24 -7.86 2.45
C HIS A 121 26.98 -6.64 3.00
N TYR A 122 26.36 -5.48 2.95
CA TYR A 122 26.92 -4.24 3.48
C TYR A 122 26.19 -3.78 4.74
N GLY A 123 26.96 -3.63 5.82
CA GLY A 123 26.47 -3.08 7.09
C GLY A 123 25.52 -4.00 7.86
N GLN A 124 24.92 -3.49 8.92
CA GLN A 124 23.91 -4.19 9.72
C GLN A 124 22.51 -4.16 9.10
N GLY A 125 22.33 -3.46 8.01
CA GLY A 125 21.10 -3.48 7.21
C GLY A 125 21.25 -4.44 6.04
N ASN A 126 20.22 -5.13 5.70
CA ASN A 126 20.14 -6.17 4.67
C ASN A 126 20.29 -5.64 3.23
N ILE A 127 21.31 -4.86 2.93
CA ILE A 127 21.61 -4.45 1.56
C ILE A 127 22.48 -5.51 0.94
N THR A 128 21.93 -6.22 -0.03
CA THR A 128 22.66 -7.20 -0.83
C THR A 128 23.12 -6.54 -2.12
N ILE A 129 24.42 -6.45 -2.32
CA ILE A 129 24.99 -5.92 -3.56
C ILE A 129 25.61 -7.06 -4.34
N TYR A 130 25.32 -7.11 -5.64
CA TYR A 130 25.89 -8.06 -6.58
C TYR A 130 27.04 -7.41 -7.32
N SER A 131 28.19 -8.05 -7.32
CA SER A 131 29.32 -7.64 -8.15
C SER A 131 29.75 -8.77 -9.10
N PRO A 132 30.31 -8.47 -10.25
CA PRO A 132 30.94 -9.47 -11.09
C PRO A 132 32.11 -10.14 -10.37
N LYS A 133 32.24 -11.47 -10.52
CA LYS A 133 33.33 -12.24 -9.93
C LYS A 133 34.71 -11.69 -10.39
N GLY A 134 35.60 -11.46 -9.43
CA GLY A 134 36.93 -10.95 -9.66
C GLY A 134 37.08 -9.43 -9.58
N TYR A 135 36.01 -8.71 -9.23
CA TYR A 135 36.11 -7.30 -8.85
C TYR A 135 36.37 -7.18 -7.34
N ASN A 136 37.38 -6.39 -7.00
CA ASN A 136 37.60 -6.06 -5.59
C ASN A 136 36.52 -5.09 -5.11
N ILE A 137 35.75 -5.50 -4.13
CA ILE A 137 34.64 -4.71 -3.55
C ILE A 137 35.09 -3.33 -3.07
N ASN A 138 36.31 -3.23 -2.56
CA ASN A 138 36.87 -1.96 -2.13
C ASN A 138 37.14 -0.98 -3.27
N GLN A 139 37.05 -1.44 -4.50
CA GLN A 139 37.15 -0.64 -5.73
C GLN A 139 35.85 -0.56 -6.50
N THR A 140 34.79 -1.21 -5.99
CA THR A 140 33.49 -1.18 -6.67
C THR A 140 32.84 0.19 -6.53
N LEU A 141 32.36 0.68 -7.65
CA LEU A 141 31.69 1.97 -7.89
C LEU A 141 30.39 2.18 -7.11
N TYR A 142 29.98 1.24 -6.28
CA TYR A 142 28.72 1.26 -5.56
C TYR A 142 28.95 1.53 -4.09
N HIS A 143 29.01 2.79 -3.73
CA HIS A 143 28.82 3.19 -2.36
C HIS A 143 27.32 3.16 -2.08
N GLY A 144 26.83 2.09 -1.52
CA GLY A 144 25.51 2.07 -0.92
C GLY A 144 25.51 2.97 0.32
N ILE A 145 24.63 3.93 0.37
CA ILE A 145 24.37 4.65 1.62
C ILE A 145 23.34 3.81 2.35
N HIS A 146 23.71 3.32 3.52
CA HIS A 146 22.73 2.76 4.44
C HIS A 146 21.85 3.92 4.91
N ILE A 147 20.64 3.97 4.42
CA ILE A 147 19.63 4.90 4.94
C ILE A 147 19.05 4.21 6.17
N ASN A 148 19.39 4.71 7.35
CA ASN A 148 18.71 4.30 8.57
C ASN A 148 17.23 4.60 8.41
N GLU A 149 16.37 3.73 8.97
CA GLU A 149 14.95 4.05 9.05
C GLU A 149 14.80 5.40 9.74
N PRO A 150 13.99 6.32 9.18
CA PRO A 150 13.84 7.64 9.75
C PRO A 150 13.19 7.52 11.13
N LYS A 151 13.72 8.25 12.11
CA LYS A 151 13.09 8.36 13.42
C LYS A 151 11.79 9.16 13.27
N LEU A 152 10.74 8.60 13.84
CA LEU A 152 9.43 9.21 13.93
C LEU A 152 9.31 9.91 15.29
N GLU A 153 8.74 11.09 15.29
CA GLU A 153 8.50 11.88 16.49
C GLU A 153 7.05 11.76 16.92
N PHE A 154 6.88 11.52 18.21
CA PHE A 154 5.64 11.41 18.96
C PHE A 154 5.70 12.31 20.19
N ILE A 155 4.66 12.33 21.01
CA ILE A 155 4.66 13.03 22.29
C ILE A 155 4.69 12.04 23.46
N ASN A 156 5.66 12.21 24.35
CA ASN A 156 5.73 11.42 25.57
C ASN A 156 4.56 11.80 26.51
N PRO A 157 3.69 10.86 26.87
CA PRO A 157 2.49 11.14 27.67
C PRO A 157 2.76 11.62 29.09
N TYR A 158 3.95 11.32 29.63
CA TYR A 158 4.28 11.62 31.02
C TYR A 158 4.94 12.98 31.23
N VAL A 159 5.73 13.42 30.25
CA VAL A 159 6.52 14.67 30.38
C VAL A 159 6.16 15.72 29.32
N ASN A 160 5.23 15.43 28.44
CA ASN A 160 4.80 16.29 27.34
C ASN A 160 5.97 16.82 26.49
N LYS A 161 6.94 15.96 26.19
CA LYS A 161 8.14 16.22 25.37
C LYS A 161 8.18 15.31 24.17
N PRO A 162 8.95 15.64 23.13
CA PRO A 162 9.20 14.75 22.01
C PRO A 162 9.68 13.37 22.48
N ALA A 163 9.16 12.33 21.85
CA ALA A 163 9.56 10.94 22.01
C ALA A 163 9.77 10.34 20.62
N TYR A 164 10.72 9.44 20.51
CA TYR A 164 11.16 8.95 19.20
C TYR A 164 11.04 7.42 19.12
N ASP A 165 10.59 6.95 17.97
CA ASP A 165 10.60 5.53 17.60
C ASP A 165 10.79 5.43 16.08
N ASP A 166 11.39 4.36 15.59
CA ASP A 166 11.52 4.08 14.15
C ASP A 166 10.34 3.29 13.60
N ASN A 167 9.48 2.76 14.48
CA ASN A 167 8.30 1.99 14.12
C ASN A 167 7.00 2.75 14.49
N PRO A 168 6.12 3.06 13.52
CA PRO A 168 4.91 3.87 13.76
C PRO A 168 3.92 3.21 14.71
N MET A 169 3.70 1.89 14.59
CA MET A 169 2.76 1.17 15.46
C MET A 169 3.27 1.06 16.89
N ARG A 170 4.57 0.75 17.05
CA ARG A 170 5.23 0.70 18.35
C ARG A 170 5.24 2.08 19.00
N GLY A 171 5.51 3.12 18.21
CA GLY A 171 5.48 4.51 18.66
C GLY A 171 4.11 4.90 19.20
N LEU A 172 3.03 4.69 18.42
CA LEU A 172 1.67 4.98 18.86
C LEU A 172 1.20 4.11 20.04
N SER A 173 1.73 2.90 20.19
CA SER A 173 1.41 2.03 21.35
C SER A 173 2.03 2.52 22.65
N LYS A 174 3.14 3.26 22.58
CA LYS A 174 3.90 3.75 23.75
C LYS A 174 3.66 5.22 24.04
N TYR A 175 3.40 6.01 23.04
CA TYR A 175 3.39 7.45 23.08
C TYR A 175 2.04 7.99 22.57
N ARG A 176 1.84 9.29 22.70
CA ARG A 176 0.71 9.98 22.10
C ARG A 176 1.04 10.43 20.68
N PRO A 177 0.03 10.63 19.83
CA PRO A 177 0.23 11.25 18.51
C PRO A 177 1.02 12.54 18.61
N PHE A 178 1.75 12.88 17.54
CA PHE A 178 2.55 14.09 17.45
C PHE A 178 1.72 15.36 17.72
N ASP A 179 0.50 15.44 17.21
CA ASP A 179 -0.39 16.58 17.38
C ASP A 179 -1.08 16.66 18.74
N ALA A 180 -0.80 15.74 19.65
CA ALA A 180 -1.39 15.77 21.00
C ALA A 180 -1.09 17.06 21.78
N ASN A 181 -0.02 17.78 21.44
CA ASN A 181 0.31 19.09 22.02
C ASN A 181 -0.46 20.25 21.39
N TYR A 182 -1.17 20.02 20.29
CA TYR A 182 -1.88 21.06 19.53
C TYR A 182 -3.39 20.93 19.64
N PHE A 183 -3.91 20.27 20.69
CA PHE A 183 -5.34 20.03 20.86
C PHE A 183 -6.21 21.28 20.97
N ASP A 184 -5.62 22.43 21.29
CA ASP A 184 -6.36 23.70 21.29
C ASP A 184 -6.72 24.18 19.89
N VAL A 185 -6.03 23.66 18.86
CA VAL A 185 -6.22 24.03 17.45
C VAL A 185 -7.12 23.03 16.70
N PHE A 186 -7.16 21.75 17.16
CA PHE A 186 -7.91 20.70 16.48
C PHE A 186 -9.11 20.22 17.32
N PRO A 187 -10.20 19.79 16.65
CA PRO A 187 -11.31 19.13 17.36
C PRO A 187 -10.79 17.96 18.20
N LYS A 188 -11.22 17.86 19.45
CA LYS A 188 -10.78 16.80 20.37
C LYS A 188 -11.22 15.43 19.91
N ASP A 189 -12.31 15.34 19.15
CA ASP A 189 -12.93 14.08 18.72
C ASP A 189 -12.82 13.92 17.21
N VAL A 190 -12.59 12.70 16.76
CA VAL A 190 -12.72 12.33 15.35
C VAL A 190 -14.17 11.94 15.11
N CYS A 191 -14.86 12.76 14.33
CA CYS A 191 -16.27 12.54 13.99
C CYS A 191 -16.35 11.77 12.68
N ILE A 192 -17.10 10.67 12.68
CA ILE A 192 -17.37 9.90 11.46
C ILE A 192 -18.86 9.90 11.10
N GLY A 193 -19.16 9.90 9.82
CA GLY A 193 -20.49 9.65 9.28
C GLY A 193 -20.51 8.34 8.51
N SER A 194 -21.66 7.75 8.34
CA SER A 194 -21.84 6.48 7.63
C SER A 194 -22.82 6.60 6.50
N ILE A 195 -22.43 6.08 5.33
CA ILE A 195 -23.32 5.83 4.20
C ILE A 195 -23.30 4.34 3.90
N CYS A 196 -24.41 3.66 4.16
CA CYS A 196 -24.47 2.21 4.16
C CYS A 196 -25.80 1.71 3.54
N PRO A 197 -25.80 0.60 2.76
CA PRO A 197 -27.03 -0.06 2.37
C PRO A 197 -27.83 -0.52 3.59
N THR A 198 -29.14 -0.39 3.52
CA THR A 198 -30.03 -0.65 4.67
C THR A 198 -29.83 -2.04 5.27
N SER A 199 -29.68 -3.08 4.45
CA SER A 199 -29.50 -4.47 4.91
C SER A 199 -28.18 -4.73 5.65
N TYR A 200 -27.19 -3.86 5.49
CA TYR A 200 -25.87 -4.00 6.14
C TYR A 200 -25.71 -3.12 7.38
N SER A 201 -26.68 -2.26 7.69
CA SER A 201 -26.55 -1.26 8.76
C SER A 201 -26.12 -1.85 10.10
N LEU A 202 -26.74 -2.94 10.53
CA LEU A 202 -26.41 -3.57 11.82
C LEU A 202 -24.96 -4.11 11.84
N LYS A 203 -24.59 -4.90 10.83
CA LYS A 203 -23.26 -5.50 10.74
C LYS A 203 -22.16 -4.44 10.62
N PHE A 204 -22.43 -3.39 9.85
CA PHE A 204 -21.48 -2.30 9.69
C PHE A 204 -21.32 -1.47 10.96
N SER A 205 -22.40 -1.20 11.68
CA SER A 205 -22.34 -0.54 13.00
C SER A 205 -21.53 -1.35 14.01
N GLU A 206 -21.75 -2.66 14.09
CA GLU A 206 -20.97 -3.56 14.95
C GLU A 206 -19.48 -3.57 14.59
N PHE A 207 -19.17 -3.58 13.30
CA PHE A 207 -17.79 -3.48 12.81
C PHE A 207 -17.14 -2.16 13.24
N LEU A 208 -17.81 -1.03 13.09
CA LEU A 208 -17.29 0.28 13.49
C LEU A 208 -17.06 0.37 15.00
N LYS A 209 -17.98 -0.17 15.81
CA LYS A 209 -17.86 -0.17 17.28
C LYS A 209 -16.61 -0.90 17.79
N ARG A 210 -16.07 -1.87 17.00
CA ARG A 210 -14.80 -2.55 17.34
C ARG A 210 -13.62 -1.59 17.40
N LEU A 211 -13.65 -0.48 16.64
CA LEU A 211 -12.57 0.52 16.66
C LEU A 211 -12.41 1.20 18.02
N ASN A 212 -13.42 1.21 18.86
CA ASN A 212 -13.35 1.70 20.23
C ASN A 212 -13.03 0.60 21.25
N SER A 213 -12.84 -0.64 20.79
CA SER A 213 -12.58 -1.79 21.66
C SER A 213 -11.16 -2.30 21.50
N THR A 214 -10.65 -2.99 22.51
CA THR A 214 -9.36 -3.69 22.44
C THR A 214 -9.48 -4.93 21.56
N VAL A 215 -8.52 -5.12 20.65
CA VAL A 215 -8.41 -6.30 19.79
C VAL A 215 -7.01 -6.90 19.94
N SER A 216 -6.95 -8.15 20.34
CA SER A 216 -5.66 -8.85 20.46
C SER A 216 -5.15 -9.27 19.10
N ALA A 217 -3.85 -9.11 18.87
CA ALA A 217 -3.18 -9.66 17.71
C ALA A 217 -3.00 -11.18 17.90
N ASP A 218 -3.25 -11.95 16.84
CA ASP A 218 -3.03 -13.39 16.86
C ASP A 218 -1.54 -13.72 17.01
N LYS A 219 -0.68 -12.89 16.39
CA LYS A 219 0.77 -13.00 16.49
C LYS A 219 1.37 -11.61 16.60
N LEU A 220 2.12 -11.38 17.68
CA LEU A 220 2.88 -10.16 17.86
C LEU A 220 4.13 -10.16 16.96
N SER A 221 4.43 -9.01 16.40
CA SER A 221 5.66 -8.75 15.64
C SER A 221 6.08 -7.29 15.83
N ASP A 222 7.21 -6.90 15.27
CA ASP A 222 7.61 -5.49 15.29
C ASP A 222 6.61 -4.57 14.58
N TYR A 223 5.78 -5.12 13.69
CA TYR A 223 4.80 -4.38 12.90
C TYR A 223 3.34 -4.61 13.34
N VAL A 224 3.08 -5.58 14.22
CA VAL A 224 1.74 -5.89 14.69
C VAL A 224 1.72 -5.94 16.20
N HIS A 225 1.07 -4.96 16.80
CA HIS A 225 0.84 -4.83 18.26
C HIS A 225 -0.63 -5.03 18.57
N HIS A 226 -0.98 -5.36 19.81
CA HIS A 226 -2.38 -5.34 20.24
C HIS A 226 -3.00 -3.97 19.99
N TYR A 227 -4.18 -3.95 19.42
CA TYR A 227 -4.95 -2.72 19.25
C TYR A 227 -5.71 -2.43 20.54
N THR A 228 -5.40 -1.33 21.20
CA THR A 228 -5.98 -1.00 22.53
C THR A 228 -7.21 -0.12 22.45
N GLY A 229 -7.75 0.12 21.27
CA GLY A 229 -8.90 0.99 21.03
C GLY A 229 -8.49 2.41 20.66
N PHE A 230 -9.33 3.05 19.85
CA PHE A 230 -9.02 4.35 19.26
C PHE A 230 -8.61 5.42 20.29
N SER A 231 -9.39 5.57 21.35
CA SER A 231 -9.14 6.61 22.35
C SER A 231 -7.83 6.41 23.12
N ASN A 232 -7.45 5.15 23.36
CA ASN A 232 -6.19 4.86 24.04
C ASN A 232 -4.97 5.14 23.17
N ILE A 233 -5.08 4.89 21.85
CA ILE A 233 -3.98 5.09 20.90
C ILE A 233 -3.82 6.56 20.56
N TYR A 234 -4.92 7.25 20.24
CA TYR A 234 -4.88 8.60 19.69
C TYR A 234 -5.15 9.70 20.71
N ASN A 235 -5.44 9.34 21.97
CA ASN A 235 -5.80 10.28 23.05
C ASN A 235 -6.94 11.24 22.69
N CYS A 236 -7.86 10.80 21.84
CA CYS A 236 -9.09 11.49 21.47
C CYS A 236 -10.19 10.47 21.20
N ARG A 237 -11.46 10.87 21.25
CA ARG A 237 -12.58 9.95 21.01
C ARG A 237 -12.82 9.77 19.52
N LEU A 238 -13.26 8.59 19.13
CA LEU A 238 -13.88 8.32 17.85
C LEU A 238 -15.40 8.33 18.04
N ASP A 239 -16.05 9.36 17.50
CA ASP A 239 -17.51 9.50 17.55
C ASP A 239 -18.14 8.69 16.42
N ILE A 240 -18.59 7.47 16.76
CA ILE A 240 -19.21 6.52 15.85
C ILE A 240 -20.73 6.76 15.86
N PRO A 241 -21.36 6.99 14.68
CA PRO A 241 -22.77 7.26 14.61
C PRO A 241 -23.60 6.01 14.96
N GLU A 242 -24.64 6.20 15.75
CA GLU A 242 -25.67 5.19 15.93
C GLU A 242 -26.53 5.09 14.64
N ILE A 243 -27.06 3.88 14.39
CA ILE A 243 -28.00 3.65 13.29
C ILE A 243 -29.21 4.56 13.47
N HIS A 244 -29.65 5.20 12.41
CA HIS A 244 -30.74 6.19 12.39
C HIS A 244 -30.42 7.55 13.05
N SER A 245 -29.18 7.79 13.49
CA SER A 245 -28.77 9.14 13.86
C SER A 245 -28.58 10.03 12.62
N GLU A 246 -28.51 11.33 12.81
CA GLU A 246 -28.29 12.31 11.73
C GLU A 246 -26.98 12.08 10.93
N LYS A 247 -26.01 11.40 11.53
CA LYS A 247 -24.74 11.03 10.88
C LYS A 247 -24.76 9.67 10.19
N TRP A 248 -25.90 8.99 10.20
CA TRP A 248 -26.06 7.68 9.57
C TRP A 248 -27.06 7.76 8.42
N VAL A 249 -26.57 7.57 7.21
CA VAL A 249 -27.42 7.53 6.00
C VAL A 249 -27.57 6.09 5.52
N SER A 250 -28.80 5.62 5.53
CA SER A 250 -29.16 4.34 4.92
C SER A 250 -29.60 4.55 3.48
N ILE A 251 -28.99 3.84 2.55
CA ILE A 251 -29.32 3.91 1.13
C ILE A 251 -29.91 2.58 0.63
N ASN A 252 -30.54 2.62 -0.54
CA ASN A 252 -31.18 1.44 -1.13
C ASN A 252 -30.13 0.38 -1.50
N ASP A 253 -30.41 -0.87 -1.14
CA ASP A 253 -29.55 -2.03 -1.44
C ASP A 253 -29.42 -2.29 -2.94
N ASN A 254 -30.44 -1.97 -3.71
CA ASN A 254 -30.52 -2.18 -5.15
C ASN A 254 -30.63 -0.84 -5.90
N PRO A 255 -29.52 -0.13 -6.12
CA PRO A 255 -29.54 1.12 -6.86
C PRO A 255 -29.93 0.89 -8.33
N LYS A 256 -30.63 1.85 -8.92
CA LYS A 256 -31.11 1.75 -10.33
C LYS A 256 -29.94 1.70 -11.33
N SER A 257 -28.83 2.34 -11.03
CA SER A 257 -27.62 2.34 -11.86
C SER A 257 -26.42 2.80 -11.03
N ALA A 258 -25.21 2.54 -11.53
CA ALA A 258 -23.96 3.00 -10.91
C ALA A 258 -23.89 4.53 -10.81
N ILE A 259 -24.34 5.25 -11.83
CA ILE A 259 -24.37 6.71 -11.81
C ILE A 259 -25.37 7.25 -10.79
N ASN A 260 -26.54 6.61 -10.68
CA ASN A 260 -27.51 6.97 -9.66
C ASN A 260 -26.97 6.74 -8.26
N LEU A 261 -26.33 5.59 -8.03
CA LEU A 261 -25.64 5.28 -6.77
C LEU A 261 -24.58 6.34 -6.44
N ALA A 262 -23.70 6.66 -7.40
CA ALA A 262 -22.67 7.67 -7.21
C ALA A 262 -23.24 9.04 -6.83
N LYS A 263 -24.27 9.48 -7.56
CA LYS A 263 -24.94 10.76 -7.27
C LYS A 263 -25.60 10.76 -5.88
N THR A 264 -26.25 9.67 -5.50
CA THR A 264 -26.86 9.53 -4.16
C THR A 264 -25.79 9.65 -3.07
N ILE A 265 -24.69 8.90 -3.19
CA ILE A 265 -23.59 8.95 -2.21
C ILE A 265 -22.98 10.35 -2.15
N CYS A 266 -22.74 10.99 -3.29
CA CYS A 266 -22.19 12.34 -3.36
C CYS A 266 -23.11 13.37 -2.69
N THR A 267 -24.41 13.33 -3.01
CA THR A 267 -25.39 14.26 -2.44
C THR A 267 -25.52 14.10 -0.92
N GLU A 268 -25.67 12.88 -0.44
CA GLU A 268 -25.77 12.62 1.00
C GLU A 268 -24.44 12.91 1.71
N GLY A 269 -23.30 12.61 1.09
CA GLY A 269 -21.99 12.96 1.62
C GLY A 269 -21.78 14.47 1.76
N GLN A 270 -22.21 15.23 0.77
CA GLN A 270 -22.13 16.71 0.83
C GLN A 270 -23.01 17.27 1.96
N LYS A 271 -24.28 16.81 2.07
CA LYS A 271 -25.18 17.23 3.15
C LYS A 271 -24.58 16.95 4.53
N LEU A 272 -24.05 15.75 4.73
CA LEU A 272 -23.39 15.40 6.00
C LEU A 272 -22.18 16.29 6.29
N SER A 273 -21.37 16.60 5.28
CA SER A 273 -20.18 17.44 5.45
C SER A 273 -20.53 18.91 5.74
N GLU A 274 -21.62 19.41 5.18
CA GLU A 274 -22.14 20.77 5.46
C GLU A 274 -22.72 20.86 6.87
N GLN A 275 -23.44 19.81 7.31
CA GLN A 275 -24.05 19.77 8.64
C GLN A 275 -23.03 19.51 9.76
N PHE A 276 -22.00 18.69 9.46
CA PHE A 276 -20.95 18.30 10.42
C PHE A 276 -19.57 18.60 9.85
N PRO A 277 -19.07 19.83 9.92
CA PRO A 277 -17.75 20.20 9.41
C PRO A 277 -16.63 19.33 9.99
N GLY A 278 -15.75 18.83 9.13
CA GLY A 278 -14.64 17.96 9.55
C GLY A 278 -15.00 16.48 9.70
N ILE A 279 -16.23 16.09 9.39
CA ILE A 279 -16.65 14.68 9.41
C ILE A 279 -15.87 13.85 8.39
N VAL A 280 -15.48 12.64 8.77
CA VAL A 280 -14.93 11.64 7.84
C VAL A 280 -16.04 10.68 7.45
N LEU A 281 -16.37 10.61 6.17
CA LEU A 281 -17.47 9.78 5.68
C LEU A 281 -17.00 8.36 5.36
N LEU A 282 -17.58 7.39 6.04
CA LEU A 282 -17.39 5.97 5.77
C LEU A 282 -18.46 5.50 4.79
N ILE A 283 -18.02 4.99 3.64
CA ILE A 283 -18.90 4.48 2.60
C ILE A 283 -18.74 2.97 2.54
N PHE A 284 -19.81 2.26 2.92
CA PHE A 284 -19.81 0.80 2.84
C PHE A 284 -20.19 0.33 1.45
N VAL A 285 -19.39 -0.60 0.89
CA VAL A 285 -19.59 -1.14 -0.47
C VAL A 285 -19.77 -2.65 -0.41
N PRO A 286 -21.00 -3.16 -0.54
CA PRO A 286 -21.27 -4.59 -0.55
C PRO A 286 -20.80 -5.25 -1.85
N ASN A 287 -20.61 -6.56 -1.81
CA ASN A 287 -20.25 -7.36 -2.99
C ASN A 287 -21.33 -7.34 -4.08
N SER A 288 -22.60 -7.16 -3.69
CA SER A 288 -23.71 -7.01 -4.62
C SER A 288 -23.56 -5.80 -5.57
N TRP A 289 -22.74 -4.81 -5.18
CA TRP A 289 -22.45 -3.65 -6.03
C TRP A 289 -21.22 -3.83 -6.93
N SER A 290 -20.68 -5.04 -7.07
CA SER A 290 -19.50 -5.31 -7.90
C SER A 290 -19.64 -4.78 -9.34
N ASN A 291 -20.83 -4.93 -9.94
CA ASN A 291 -21.11 -4.45 -11.30
C ASN A 291 -21.20 -2.92 -11.42
N TYR A 292 -21.34 -2.20 -10.30
CA TYR A 292 -21.38 -0.74 -10.28
C TYR A 292 -20.01 -0.11 -10.05
N ARG A 293 -18.99 -0.90 -9.72
CA ARG A 293 -17.67 -0.38 -9.38
C ARG A 293 -16.93 0.18 -10.59
N GLN A 294 -16.90 -0.60 -11.66
CA GLN A 294 -16.24 -0.21 -12.91
C GLN A 294 -17.03 -0.74 -14.10
N PHE A 295 -17.29 0.12 -15.08
CA PHE A 295 -17.94 -0.25 -16.34
C PHE A 295 -17.60 0.77 -17.43
N ASN A 296 -17.77 0.34 -18.69
CA ASN A 296 -17.61 1.24 -19.84
C ASN A 296 -18.87 2.07 -20.04
N TYR A 297 -18.73 3.38 -20.08
CA TYR A 297 -19.78 4.33 -20.33
C TYR A 297 -19.34 5.29 -21.43
N HIS A 298 -20.01 5.26 -22.57
CA HIS A 298 -19.71 6.08 -23.77
C HIS A 298 -18.23 6.04 -24.21
N GLY A 299 -17.57 4.87 -24.11
CA GLY A 299 -16.17 4.70 -24.52
C GLY A 299 -15.14 5.06 -23.45
N GLU A 300 -15.58 5.55 -22.29
CA GLU A 300 -14.77 5.83 -21.13
C GLU A 300 -15.01 4.83 -20.00
N THR A 301 -14.03 4.56 -19.19
CA THR A 301 -14.18 3.70 -18.00
C THR A 301 -14.70 4.54 -16.85
N PHE A 302 -15.94 4.29 -16.43
CA PHE A 302 -16.47 4.83 -15.17
C PHE A 302 -15.92 4.02 -14.00
N ASP A 303 -15.41 4.70 -12.98
CA ASP A 303 -14.98 4.12 -11.71
C ASP A 303 -15.70 4.83 -10.56
N LEU A 304 -16.54 4.08 -9.84
CA LEU A 304 -17.36 4.60 -8.74
C LEU A 304 -16.52 5.23 -7.63
N HIS A 305 -15.43 4.56 -7.24
CA HIS A 305 -14.54 5.04 -6.20
C HIS A 305 -13.91 6.39 -6.59
N ASN A 306 -13.34 6.45 -7.79
CA ASN A 306 -12.67 7.65 -8.28
C ASN A 306 -13.65 8.81 -8.47
N TYR A 307 -14.86 8.53 -8.97
CA TYR A 307 -15.90 9.53 -9.12
C TYR A 307 -16.27 10.19 -7.78
N ILE A 308 -16.55 9.37 -6.76
CA ILE A 308 -16.90 9.86 -5.43
C ILE A 308 -15.72 10.59 -4.79
N LYS A 309 -14.49 10.10 -4.95
CA LYS A 309 -13.28 10.75 -4.44
C LYS A 309 -13.05 12.12 -5.07
N ALA A 310 -13.22 12.24 -6.39
CA ALA A 310 -13.10 13.51 -7.10
C ALA A 310 -14.14 14.51 -6.64
N PHE A 311 -15.40 14.07 -6.51
CA PHE A 311 -16.48 14.90 -5.98
C PHE A 311 -16.19 15.37 -4.54
N ALA A 312 -15.78 14.46 -3.66
CA ALA A 312 -15.45 14.76 -2.27
C ALA A 312 -14.30 15.79 -2.17
N ALA A 313 -13.28 15.66 -3.02
CA ALA A 313 -12.17 16.61 -3.07
C ALA A 313 -12.63 18.02 -3.50
N GLN A 314 -13.50 18.11 -4.52
CA GLN A 314 -14.08 19.38 -4.98
C GLN A 314 -14.94 20.05 -3.89
N HIS A 315 -15.66 19.25 -3.10
CA HIS A 315 -16.55 19.73 -2.03
C HIS A 315 -15.89 19.73 -0.64
N ARG A 316 -14.57 19.50 -0.57
CA ARG A 316 -13.74 19.61 0.65
C ARG A 316 -14.17 18.71 1.80
N PHE A 317 -14.59 17.49 1.52
CA PHE A 317 -14.82 16.48 2.54
C PHE A 317 -14.04 15.19 2.26
N THR A 318 -13.79 14.41 3.31
CA THR A 318 -12.98 13.19 3.22
C THR A 318 -13.84 11.95 3.27
N THR A 319 -13.43 10.92 2.51
CA THR A 319 -14.16 9.65 2.45
C THR A 319 -13.24 8.46 2.70
N GLN A 320 -13.77 7.42 3.32
CA GLN A 320 -13.14 6.12 3.48
C GLN A 320 -14.09 5.03 3.01
N PHE A 321 -13.66 4.25 2.03
CA PHE A 321 -14.44 3.10 1.55
C PHE A 321 -14.12 1.87 2.38
N ILE A 322 -15.16 1.13 2.73
CA ILE A 322 -15.10 -0.16 3.42
C ILE A 322 -15.80 -1.20 2.57
N GLU A 323 -15.06 -2.18 2.12
CA GLU A 323 -15.60 -3.29 1.34
C GLU A 323 -16.19 -4.37 2.25
N GLU A 324 -17.22 -5.06 1.78
CA GLU A 324 -17.88 -6.13 2.54
C GLU A 324 -16.89 -7.19 3.04
N LYS A 325 -15.87 -7.57 2.23
CA LYS A 325 -14.86 -8.54 2.64
C LYS A 325 -14.12 -8.15 3.92
N THR A 326 -13.94 -6.84 4.18
CA THR A 326 -13.26 -6.31 5.35
C THR A 326 -13.99 -6.63 6.65
N LEU A 327 -15.33 -6.76 6.61
CA LEU A 327 -16.13 -7.11 7.79
C LEU A 327 -15.89 -8.54 8.27
N TYR A 328 -15.51 -9.42 7.35
CA TYR A 328 -15.34 -10.87 7.59
C TYR A 328 -13.88 -11.32 7.59
N ASP A 329 -12.95 -10.37 7.46
CA ASP A 329 -11.52 -10.68 7.45
C ASP A 329 -11.08 -11.16 8.84
N LYS A 330 -10.17 -12.14 8.84
CA LYS A 330 -9.59 -12.71 10.06
C LYS A 330 -8.54 -11.81 10.70
N MET A 331 -7.94 -10.89 9.92
CA MET A 331 -6.92 -9.94 10.39
C MET A 331 -7.55 -8.74 11.13
N VAL A 332 -8.39 -9.03 12.13
CA VAL A 332 -9.20 -8.00 12.80
C VAL A 332 -8.34 -6.95 13.49
N CYS A 333 -7.22 -7.34 14.07
CA CYS A 333 -6.31 -6.44 14.78
C CYS A 333 -5.64 -5.46 13.80
N GLU A 334 -5.09 -5.97 12.71
CA GLU A 334 -4.42 -5.19 11.68
C GLU A 334 -5.40 -4.23 10.99
N ILE A 335 -6.61 -4.71 10.69
CA ILE A 335 -7.67 -3.87 10.12
C ILE A 335 -8.02 -2.73 11.07
N SER A 336 -8.14 -3.01 12.37
CA SER A 336 -8.43 -1.99 13.37
C SER A 336 -7.33 -0.93 13.42
N TRP A 337 -6.07 -1.33 13.38
CA TRP A 337 -4.94 -0.42 13.30
C TRP A 337 -4.97 0.45 12.04
N TRP A 338 -5.06 -0.16 10.87
CA TRP A 338 -4.99 0.57 9.59
C TRP A 338 -6.18 1.48 9.38
N LEU A 339 -7.39 1.01 9.73
CA LEU A 339 -8.59 1.83 9.59
C LEU A 339 -8.59 2.98 10.59
N SER A 340 -8.24 2.75 11.85
CA SER A 340 -8.18 3.81 12.85
C SER A 340 -7.15 4.89 12.48
N LEU A 341 -5.98 4.49 11.99
CA LEU A 341 -4.96 5.39 11.51
C LEU A 341 -5.45 6.21 10.29
N ALA A 342 -6.10 5.55 9.34
CA ALA A 342 -6.68 6.22 8.18
C ALA A 342 -7.74 7.26 8.59
N LEU A 343 -8.60 6.94 9.56
CA LEU A 343 -9.61 7.87 10.07
C LEU A 343 -8.98 9.07 10.79
N PHE A 344 -7.96 8.82 11.62
CA PHE A 344 -7.24 9.86 12.31
C PHE A 344 -6.60 10.86 11.35
N VAL A 345 -5.86 10.37 10.34
CA VAL A 345 -5.23 11.22 9.32
C VAL A 345 -6.27 11.95 8.45
N LYS A 346 -7.38 11.28 8.10
CA LYS A 346 -8.47 11.90 7.32
C LYS A 346 -9.23 12.97 8.07
N ALA A 347 -9.20 12.93 9.40
CA ALA A 347 -9.69 14.01 10.26
C ALA A 347 -8.66 15.15 10.42
N LEU A 348 -7.69 15.23 9.51
CA LEU A 348 -6.59 16.22 9.49
C LEU A 348 -5.71 16.19 10.75
N ARG A 349 -5.57 15.01 11.35
CA ARG A 349 -4.74 14.77 12.52
C ARG A 349 -3.39 14.19 12.12
N THR A 350 -2.36 14.47 12.91
CA THR A 350 -0.97 14.06 12.62
C THR A 350 -0.51 13.02 13.65
N PRO A 351 -0.45 11.74 13.26
CA PRO A 351 -0.08 10.67 14.20
C PRO A 351 1.41 10.72 14.60
N TRP A 352 2.29 11.07 13.67
CA TRP A 352 3.73 11.25 13.87
C TRP A 352 4.30 12.18 12.80
N THR A 353 5.49 12.69 13.05
CA THR A 353 6.29 13.39 12.04
C THR A 353 7.70 12.77 11.95
N LEU A 354 8.49 13.19 10.99
CA LEU A 354 9.90 12.81 10.93
C LEU A 354 10.70 13.66 11.92
N ALA A 355 11.59 13.04 12.72
CA ALA A 355 12.37 13.72 13.75
C ALA A 355 13.33 14.79 13.20
N ASP A 356 13.88 14.54 12.00
CA ASP A 356 14.89 15.40 11.37
C ASP A 356 14.30 16.16 10.17
N LEU A 357 13.06 16.63 10.29
CA LEU A 357 12.38 17.34 9.21
C LEU A 357 12.93 18.77 9.09
N ASP A 358 13.44 19.11 7.92
CA ASP A 358 13.70 20.52 7.59
C ASP A 358 12.37 21.26 7.53
N GLN A 359 12.22 22.26 8.39
CA GLN A 359 10.97 23.06 8.50
C GLN A 359 10.57 23.79 7.22
N ASN A 360 11.49 23.92 6.27
CA ASN A 360 11.26 24.57 4.98
C ASN A 360 10.97 23.58 3.85
N THR A 361 10.88 22.28 4.15
CA THR A 361 10.64 21.24 3.13
C THR A 361 9.19 20.78 3.16
N ALA A 362 8.52 20.88 2.02
CA ALA A 362 7.20 20.29 1.79
C ALA A 362 7.33 18.97 1.04
N TYR A 363 6.61 17.94 1.48
CA TYR A 363 6.54 16.65 0.82
C TYR A 363 5.20 16.50 0.10
N ALA A 364 5.24 16.18 -1.18
CA ALA A 364 4.06 15.86 -1.97
C ALA A 364 4.14 14.41 -2.44
N GLY A 365 3.13 13.60 -2.09
CA GLY A 365 2.92 12.27 -2.63
C GLY A 365 2.00 12.36 -3.85
N ILE A 366 2.45 11.81 -4.99
CA ILE A 366 1.62 11.63 -6.19
C ILE A 366 1.37 10.14 -6.32
N GLY A 367 0.11 9.72 -6.16
CA GLY A 367 -0.35 8.33 -6.28
C GLY A 367 -1.12 8.08 -7.55
#